data_bf4b63add7a347df28fcbdcd24fe294f
#
_entry.id   bf4b63add7a347df28fcbdcd24fe294f
#
_cell.length_a   1.000
_cell.length_b   1.000
_cell.length_c   1.000
_cell.angle_alpha   90.00
_cell.angle_beta   90.00
_cell.angle_gamma   90.00
#
_symmetry.space_group_name_H-M   'P 1'
#
loop_
_entity.id
_entity.type
_entity.pdbx_description
1 polymer ?
#
loop_
_entity_poly.entity_id
_entity_poly.type
_entity_poly.pdbx_seq_one_letter_code
_entity_poly.pdbx_strand_id
1 'polypeptide(L)' 'MSEQEELMDNIMNVDLEIIETVRALQQENWNTEELKNQVTDLLKIHDEIVGKLRALQGDDHSCGCGHDHC' A
#
# COMPACT_ATOMS: atom_id res chain seq x y z
N MET A 1 -17.36 1.17 14.18
CA MET A 1 -16.50 1.36 13.05
C MET A 1 -16.36 0.09 12.25
N SER A 2 -16.33 0.21 10.95
CA SER A 2 -16.22 -0.98 10.13
C SER A 2 -14.75 -1.29 9.87
N GLU A 3 -14.50 -2.54 9.54
CA GLU A 3 -13.16 -2.98 9.20
C GLU A 3 -12.62 -2.21 7.98
N GLN A 4 -13.51 -1.91 7.07
CA GLN A 4 -13.12 -1.16 5.86
C GLN A 4 -12.60 0.22 6.22
N GLU A 5 -13.27 0.89 7.15
CA GLU A 5 -12.82 2.22 7.57
C GLU A 5 -11.46 2.17 8.24
N GLU A 6 -11.25 1.15 9.06
CA GLU A 6 -9.94 0.98 9.69
C GLU A 6 -8.85 0.78 8.66
N LEU A 7 -9.14 -0.06 7.66
CA LEU A 7 -8.16 -0.33 6.61
C LEU A 7 -7.85 0.93 5.81
N MET A 8 -8.87 1.73 5.54
CA MET A 8 -8.65 2.97 4.81
C MET A 8 -7.81 3.95 5.61
N ASP A 9 -8.05 4.05 6.91
CA ASP A 9 -7.21 4.87 7.77
C ASP A 9 -5.77 4.38 7.75
N ASN A 10 -5.58 3.08 7.84
CA ASN A 10 -4.25 2.50 7.82
C ASN A 10 -3.54 2.80 6.51
N ILE A 11 -4.25 2.70 5.39
CA ILE A 11 -3.66 3.01 4.09
C ILE A 11 -3.21 4.46 4.05
N MET A 12 -4.04 5.38 4.53
CA MET A 12 -3.68 6.78 4.53
C MET A 12 -2.41 7.03 5.34
N ASN A 13 -2.32 6.41 6.51
CA ASN A 13 -1.14 6.57 7.35
C ASN A 13 0.10 6.01 6.66
N VAL A 14 -0.03 4.83 6.06
CA VAL A 14 1.10 4.21 5.36
C VAL A 14 1.51 5.07 4.16
N ASP A 15 0.54 5.58 3.42
CA ASP A 15 0.84 6.44 2.27
C ASP A 15 1.63 7.67 2.70
N LEU A 16 1.22 8.31 3.79
CA LEU A 16 1.95 9.47 4.29
C LEU A 16 3.37 9.11 4.66
N GLU A 17 3.55 7.98 5.31
CA GLU A 17 4.89 7.55 5.69
C GLU A 17 5.74 7.26 4.47
N ILE A 18 5.15 6.65 3.45
CA ILE A 18 5.87 6.40 2.20
C ILE A 18 6.33 7.72 1.58
N ILE A 19 5.44 8.69 1.52
CA ILE A 19 5.77 9.99 0.94
C ILE A 19 6.89 10.65 1.73
N GLU A 20 6.81 10.63 3.04
CA GLU A 20 7.82 11.25 3.88
C GLU A 20 9.16 10.56 3.72
N THR A 21 9.15 9.23 3.65
CA THR A 21 10.38 8.48 3.50
C THR A 21 11.01 8.74 2.13
N VAL A 22 10.17 8.79 1.09
CA VAL A 22 10.67 9.09 -0.26
C VAL A 22 11.26 10.50 -0.32
N ARG A 23 10.64 11.44 0.35
CA ARG A 23 11.18 12.80 0.40
C ARG A 23 12.55 12.84 1.07
N ALA A 24 12.69 12.09 2.16
CA ALA A 24 13.97 12.00 2.83
C ALA A 24 15.03 11.39 1.93
N LEU A 25 14.63 10.34 1.18
CA LEU A 25 15.52 9.73 0.20
C LEU A 25 15.97 10.74 -0.84
N GLN A 26 15.03 11.53 -1.33
CA GLN A 26 15.34 12.53 -2.34
C GLN A 26 16.37 13.52 -1.82
N GLN A 27 16.22 13.93 -0.56
CA GLN A 27 17.18 14.86 0.05
C GLN A 27 18.56 14.25 0.20
N GLU A 28 18.62 12.92 0.33
CA GLU A 28 19.88 12.19 0.44
C GLU A 28 20.37 11.67 -0.91
N ASN A 29 19.84 12.20 -1.99
CA ASN A 29 20.22 11.81 -3.36
C ASN A 29 19.99 10.31 -3.62
N TRP A 30 18.99 9.73 -2.96
CA TRP A 30 18.62 8.32 -3.13
C TRP A 30 19.73 7.38 -2.69
N ASN A 31 20.58 7.81 -1.78
CA ASN A 31 21.78 7.07 -1.40
C ASN A 31 21.68 6.33 -0.08
N THR A 32 20.60 6.51 0.66
CA THR A 32 20.51 5.93 1.99
C THR A 32 19.84 4.58 1.92
N GLU A 33 20.61 3.53 2.14
CA GLU A 33 20.11 2.17 2.07
C GLU A 33 19.01 1.93 3.11
N GLU A 34 19.18 2.50 4.27
CA GLU A 34 18.22 2.35 5.36
C GLU A 34 16.84 2.85 4.94
N LEU A 35 16.80 4.02 4.29
CA LEU A 35 15.54 4.58 3.84
C LEU A 35 14.94 3.76 2.70
N LYS A 36 15.78 3.22 1.82
CA LYS A 36 15.30 2.36 0.75
C LYS A 36 14.61 1.12 1.31
N ASN A 37 15.22 0.52 2.31
CA ASN A 37 14.63 -0.64 2.97
C ASN A 37 13.32 -0.29 3.64
N GLN A 38 13.25 0.89 4.22
CA GLN A 38 12.04 1.36 4.87
C GLN A 38 10.91 1.52 3.87
N VAL A 39 11.20 2.07 2.70
CA VAL A 39 10.20 2.20 1.65
C VAL A 39 9.73 0.82 1.20
N THR A 40 10.65 -0.12 1.05
CA THR A 40 10.28 -1.46 0.64
C THR A 40 9.32 -2.09 1.65
N ASP A 41 9.61 -1.95 2.93
CA ASP A 41 8.73 -2.49 3.97
C ASP A 41 7.37 -1.81 3.96
N LEU A 42 7.36 -0.50 3.81
CA LEU A 42 6.10 0.24 3.77
C LEU A 42 5.26 -0.17 2.57
N LEU A 43 5.89 -0.41 1.43
CA LEU A 43 5.15 -0.86 0.25
C LEU A 43 4.53 -2.23 0.47
N LYS A 44 5.24 -3.11 1.17
CA LYS A 44 4.67 -4.41 1.49
C LYS A 44 3.43 -4.28 2.37
N ILE A 45 3.51 -3.43 3.38
CA ILE A 45 2.36 -3.19 4.26
C ILE A 45 1.20 -2.61 3.46
N HIS A 46 1.50 -1.65 2.60
CA HIS A 46 0.49 -1.04 1.76
C HIS A 46 -0.21 -2.09 0.90
N ASP A 47 0.57 -2.96 0.27
CA ASP A 47 0.00 -3.99 -0.59
C ASP A 47 -0.88 -4.94 0.18
N GLU A 48 -0.49 -5.29 1.40
CA GLU A 48 -1.30 -6.16 2.23
C GLU A 48 -2.63 -5.52 2.57
N ILE A 49 -2.61 -4.25 2.92
CA ILE A 49 -3.84 -3.55 3.27
C ILE A 49 -4.74 -3.43 2.05
N VAL A 50 -4.17 -3.10 0.90
CA VAL A 50 -4.93 -3.02 -0.34
C VAL A 50 -5.57 -4.36 -0.66
N GLY A 51 -4.83 -5.45 -0.46
CA GLY A 51 -5.37 -6.78 -0.68
C GLY A 51 -6.57 -7.07 0.19
N LYS A 52 -6.50 -6.68 1.45
CA LYS A 52 -7.62 -6.87 2.36
C LYS A 52 -8.82 -6.03 1.95
N LEU A 53 -8.57 -4.78 1.55
CA LEU A 53 -9.65 -3.92 1.10
C LEU A 53 -10.35 -4.49 -0.12
N ARG A 54 -9.57 -4.99 -1.07
CA ARG A 54 -10.13 -5.60 -2.26
C ARG A 54 -10.97 -6.81 -1.92
N ALA A 55 -10.51 -7.60 -0.96
CA ALA A 55 -11.27 -8.77 -0.55
C ALA A 55 -12.60 -8.38 0.06
N LEU A 56 -12.65 -7.26 0.76
CA LEU A 56 -13.89 -6.79 1.35
C LEU A 56 -14.85 -6.23 0.32
N GLN A 57 -14.33 -5.60 -0.73
CA GLN A 57 -15.16 -4.94 -1.72
C GLN A 57 -15.50 -5.83 -2.89
N GLY A 58 -14.56 -6.67 -3.27
CA GLY A 58 -14.61 -7.29 -4.57
C GLY A 58 -14.84 -8.76 -4.55
N ASP A 59 -15.53 -9.23 -3.61
CA ASP A 59 -15.76 -10.66 -3.59
C ASP A 59 -16.63 -11.08 -4.77
N ASP A 60 -17.15 -10.17 -5.49
CA ASP A 60 -17.76 -10.52 -6.74
C ASP A 60 -16.79 -10.33 -7.86
N HIS A 61 -16.42 -10.20 -7.90
CA HIS A 61 -15.82 -10.30 -8.92
C HIS A 61 -15.06 -10.76 -9.54
N SER A 62 -15.09 -10.98 -9.62
CA SER A 62 -14.49 -11.39 -10.20
C SER A 62 -13.87 -11.74 -11.00
N CYS A 63 -13.95 -11.76 -11.29
CA CYS A 63 -13.45 -12.14 -12.05
C CYS A 63 -12.78 -12.04 -12.70
N GLY A 64 -12.63 -11.84 -12.71
CA GLY A 64 -12.16 -11.84 -13.31
C GLY A 64 -11.40 -11.81 -13.86
N CYS A 65 -11.21 -11.82 -14.09
CA CYS A 65 -10.68 -11.91 -14.65
C CYS A 65 -10.06 -11.80 -15.20
N GLY A 66 -10.01 -11.61 -15.28
CA GLY A 66 -9.77 -11.53 -15.86
C GLY A 66 -9.27 -11.58 -16.37
N HIS A 67 -9.25 -11.48 -16.58
CA HIS A 67 -9.09 -11.54 -17.30
C HIS A 67 -9.09 -11.78 -17.95
N ASP A 68 -9.08 -11.70 -18.13
CA ASP A 68 -9.31 -11.79 -18.80
C ASP A 68 -9.76 -12.22 -19.08
N HIS A 69 -10.04 -12.30 -19.06
CA HIS A 69 -10.61 -12.61 -19.37
C HIS A 69 -11.25 -12.94 -19.06
N CYS A 70 -11.51 -12.84 -18.65
CA CYS A 70 -12.15 -13.17 -18.52
C CYS A 70 -12.40 -13.09 -18.64
#